data_2f4a4005fff695bc210314ccfeb7ca22
#
_entry.id   2f4a4005fff695bc210314ccfeb7ca22
#
_cell.length_a   1.000
_cell.length_b   1.000
_cell.length_c   1.000
_cell.angle_alpha   90.00
_cell.angle_beta   90.00
_cell.angle_gamma   90.00
#
_symmetry.space_group_name_H-M   'P 1'
#
loop_
_entity.id
_entity.type
_entity.pdbx_description
1 polymer ?
#
loop_
_entity_poly.entity_id
_entity_poly.type
_entity_poly.pdbx_seq_one_letter_code
_entity_poly.pdbx_strand_id
1 'polypeptide(L)'
;MLEDERMTSETEAEYISYQERNKLLWSLRSEFSWAGKKIPESVEIDGEEYRLRDMVCDPGEEKIFSPDESARIRALIPKLKEKAKAYEELLETEELTVAEAEALYREATGLLRAAMELKDKLEGKGGEKSVDEFKRMLNTQKLVDEKRFQDLIKSLK
;
A
#
# COMPACT_ATOMS: atom_id res chain seq x y z
N MET A 1 22.75 -39.59 -1.29
CA MET A 1 22.34 -39.47 0.12
C MET A 1 22.42 -38.05 0.62
N LEU A 2 23.55 -37.37 0.47
CA LEU A 2 23.68 -35.98 0.89
C LEU A 2 22.78 -35.03 0.11
N GLU A 3 22.53 -35.33 -1.15
CA GLU A 3 21.64 -34.53 -2.00
C GLU A 3 20.18 -34.67 -1.59
N ASP A 4 19.75 -35.86 -1.18
CA ASP A 4 18.40 -36.12 -0.70
C ASP A 4 18.11 -35.41 0.62
N GLU A 5 19.10 -35.39 1.51
CA GLU A 5 18.99 -34.67 2.77
C GLU A 5 18.89 -33.18 2.57
N ARG A 6 19.59 -32.60 1.59
CA ARG A 6 19.49 -31.18 1.24
C ARG A 6 18.12 -30.83 0.66
N MET A 7 17.60 -31.66 -0.23
CA MET A 7 16.27 -31.45 -0.81
C MET A 7 15.17 -31.55 0.25
N THR A 8 15.27 -32.51 1.13
CA THR A 8 14.32 -32.69 2.22
C THR A 8 14.36 -31.53 3.22
N SER A 9 15.55 -31.08 3.55
CA SER A 9 15.77 -29.96 4.47
C SER A 9 15.24 -28.65 3.89
N GLU A 10 15.47 -28.39 2.62
CA GLU A 10 14.94 -27.20 1.94
C GLU A 10 13.43 -27.22 1.83
N THR A 11 12.83 -28.38 1.61
CA THR A 11 11.38 -28.54 1.49
C THR A 11 10.69 -28.42 2.86
N GLU A 12 11.24 -29.03 3.90
CA GLU A 12 10.67 -29.01 5.24
C GLU A 12 10.77 -27.65 5.93
N ALA A 13 11.88 -26.93 5.71
CA ALA A 13 12.12 -25.64 6.36
C ALA A 13 11.34 -24.48 5.76
N GLU A 14 10.71 -24.68 4.61
CA GLU A 14 10.21 -23.59 3.78
C GLU A 14 8.71 -23.34 3.83
N TYR A 15 7.91 -24.31 4.27
CA TYR A 15 6.44 -24.12 4.29
C TYR A 15 6.03 -23.16 5.38
N ILE A 16 5.16 -22.25 5.00
CA ILE A 16 4.66 -21.22 5.90
C ILE A 16 3.74 -21.84 6.96
N SER A 17 3.90 -21.44 8.23
CA SER A 17 3.03 -21.84 9.30
C SER A 17 1.71 -21.07 9.26
N TYR A 18 0.69 -21.60 9.94
CA TYR A 18 -0.60 -20.92 10.08
C TYR A 18 -0.44 -19.52 10.70
N GLN A 19 0.40 -19.41 11.72
CA GLN A 19 0.63 -18.15 12.41
C GLN A 19 1.33 -17.12 11.52
N GLU A 20 2.34 -17.55 10.77
CA GLU A 20 3.05 -16.68 9.83
C GLU A 20 2.14 -16.22 8.71
N ARG A 21 1.33 -17.12 8.18
CA ARG A 21 0.34 -16.81 7.15
C ARG A 21 -0.65 -15.74 7.63
N ASN A 22 -1.20 -15.93 8.82
CA ASN A 22 -2.14 -14.96 9.39
C ASN A 22 -1.51 -13.61 9.67
N LYS A 23 -0.24 -13.61 10.09
CA LYS A 23 0.51 -12.38 10.32
C LYS A 23 0.70 -11.59 9.02
N LEU A 24 1.05 -12.27 7.93
CA LEU A 24 1.20 -11.64 6.63
C LEU A 24 -0.15 -11.11 6.10
N LEU A 25 -1.21 -11.89 6.24
CA LEU A 25 -2.56 -11.46 5.82
C LEU A 25 -3.05 -10.25 6.61
N TRP A 26 -2.84 -10.26 7.91
CA TRP A 26 -3.21 -9.14 8.76
C TRP A 26 -2.45 -7.88 8.37
N SER A 27 -1.16 -8.01 8.14
CA SER A 27 -0.31 -6.92 7.70
C SER A 27 -0.72 -6.40 6.30
N LEU A 28 -1.05 -7.32 5.39
CA LEU A 28 -1.51 -6.98 4.04
C LEU A 28 -2.80 -6.15 4.06
N ARG A 29 -3.70 -6.45 4.99
CA ARG A 29 -4.98 -5.77 5.13
C ARG A 29 -4.89 -4.44 5.88
N SER A 30 -3.72 -4.12 6.41
CA SER A 30 -3.48 -2.87 7.12
C SER A 30 -2.80 -1.84 6.22
N GLU A 31 -3.47 -0.71 6.00
CA GLU A 31 -2.92 0.38 5.17
C GLU A 31 -1.58 0.90 5.69
N PHE A 32 -1.38 0.86 6.99
CA PHE A 32 -0.11 1.25 7.60
C PHE A 32 1.08 0.44 7.09
N SER A 33 0.84 -0.82 6.79
CA SER A 33 1.90 -1.72 6.31
C SER A 33 2.32 -1.41 4.88
N TRP A 34 1.50 -0.72 4.11
CA TRP A 34 1.81 -0.39 2.73
C TRP A 34 2.80 0.78 2.62
N ALA A 35 2.82 1.64 3.62
CA ALA A 35 3.75 2.76 3.67
C ALA A 35 5.19 2.25 3.69
N GLY A 36 6.05 2.79 2.86
CA GLY A 36 7.44 2.36 2.76
C GLY A 36 7.68 1.10 1.94
N LYS A 37 6.63 0.43 1.46
CA LYS A 37 6.80 -0.75 0.61
C LYS A 37 7.25 -0.32 -0.80
N LYS A 38 8.03 -1.18 -1.42
CA LYS A 38 8.57 -0.91 -2.75
C LYS A 38 7.50 -1.11 -3.81
N ILE A 39 7.23 -0.04 -4.57
CA ILE A 39 6.31 -0.11 -5.70
C ILE A 39 6.99 -0.85 -6.84
N PRO A 40 6.33 -1.82 -7.49
CA PRO A 40 6.89 -2.49 -8.65
C PRO A 40 7.23 -1.50 -9.76
N GLU A 41 8.30 -1.75 -10.48
CA GLU A 41 8.71 -0.89 -11.59
C GLU A 41 7.62 -0.82 -12.65
N SER A 42 7.05 -1.98 -12.99
CA SER A 42 5.97 -2.08 -13.96
C SER A 42 5.00 -3.18 -13.57
N VAL A 43 3.80 -3.12 -14.14
CA VAL A 43 2.78 -4.15 -14.00
C VAL A 43 2.08 -4.33 -15.32
N GLU A 44 1.75 -5.57 -15.66
CA GLU A 44 0.97 -5.89 -16.84
C GLU A 44 -0.46 -6.20 -16.43
N ILE A 45 -1.41 -5.46 -17.00
CA ILE A 45 -2.83 -5.61 -16.73
C ILE A 45 -3.57 -5.56 -18.06
N ASP A 46 -4.36 -6.60 -18.34
CA ASP A 46 -5.15 -6.73 -19.56
C ASP A 46 -4.29 -6.58 -20.83
N GLY A 47 -3.06 -7.11 -20.80
CA GLY A 47 -2.14 -7.07 -21.93
C GLY A 47 -1.43 -5.73 -22.12
N GLU A 48 -1.63 -4.77 -21.23
CA GLU A 48 -1.00 -3.46 -21.28
C GLU A 48 -0.03 -3.30 -20.12
N GLU A 49 1.19 -2.82 -20.42
CA GLU A 49 2.21 -2.59 -19.41
C GLU A 49 2.12 -1.16 -18.87
N TYR A 50 2.07 -1.04 -17.54
CA TYR A 50 2.06 0.25 -16.85
C TYR A 50 3.33 0.40 -16.03
N ARG A 51 4.06 1.48 -16.25
CA ARG A 51 5.27 1.80 -15.47
C ARG A 51 4.88 2.54 -14.20
N LEU A 52 4.59 1.76 -13.16
CA LEU A 52 4.05 2.30 -11.91
C LEU A 52 5.00 3.28 -11.22
N ARG A 53 6.30 2.99 -11.19
CA ARG A 53 7.27 3.90 -10.55
C ARG A 53 7.32 5.25 -11.23
N ASP A 54 7.32 5.25 -12.55
CA ASP A 54 7.33 6.49 -13.32
C ASP A 54 6.05 7.28 -13.12
N MET A 55 4.92 6.60 -12.93
CA MET A 55 3.63 7.23 -12.68
C MET A 55 3.53 7.82 -11.27
N VAL A 56 4.15 7.17 -10.29
CA VAL A 56 4.05 7.54 -8.87
C VAL A 56 5.22 8.42 -8.43
N CYS A 57 6.43 8.04 -8.82
CA CYS A 57 7.66 8.66 -8.34
C CYS A 57 8.20 9.65 -9.35
N ASP A 58 7.56 10.80 -9.46
CA ASP A 58 8.14 11.91 -10.22
C ASP A 58 8.66 12.93 -9.20
N PRO A 59 9.96 12.90 -8.88
CA PRO A 59 10.48 13.74 -7.81
C PRO A 59 10.49 15.21 -8.24
N GLY A 60 9.66 15.99 -7.62
CA GLY A 60 9.76 17.43 -7.66
C GLY A 60 8.90 18.18 -8.64
N GLU A 61 8.08 17.54 -9.41
CA GLU A 61 7.11 18.23 -10.26
C GLU A 61 5.68 17.86 -9.87
N GLU A 62 4.87 18.87 -9.62
CA GLU A 62 3.43 18.70 -9.54
C GLU A 62 2.95 18.30 -10.93
N LYS A 63 2.82 17.01 -11.17
CA LYS A 63 2.23 16.55 -12.41
C LYS A 63 0.73 16.84 -12.38
N ILE A 64 0.37 17.87 -13.10
CA ILE A 64 -1.03 18.08 -13.41
C ILE A 64 -1.36 17.11 -14.53
N PHE A 65 -2.09 16.06 -14.20
CA PHE A 65 -2.53 15.10 -15.20
C PHE A 65 -3.56 15.74 -16.12
N SER A 66 -3.43 15.48 -17.42
CA SER A 66 -4.46 15.83 -18.37
C SER A 66 -5.76 15.06 -18.03
N PRO A 67 -6.93 15.52 -18.50
CA PRO A 67 -8.18 14.77 -18.26
C PRO A 67 -8.12 13.33 -18.74
N ASP A 68 -7.45 13.06 -19.85
CA ASP A 68 -7.29 11.71 -20.39
C ASP A 68 -6.39 10.85 -19.51
N GLU A 69 -5.28 11.39 -19.03
CA GLU A 69 -4.39 10.72 -18.10
C GLU A 69 -5.09 10.42 -16.78
N SER A 70 -5.85 11.38 -16.26
CA SER A 70 -6.61 11.21 -15.03
C SER A 70 -7.65 10.11 -15.16
N ALA A 71 -8.35 10.05 -16.27
CA ALA A 71 -9.32 8.99 -16.53
C ALA A 71 -8.65 7.62 -16.61
N ARG A 72 -7.50 7.54 -17.27
CA ARG A 72 -6.72 6.30 -17.37
C ARG A 72 -6.24 5.82 -16.00
N ILE A 73 -5.75 6.73 -15.16
CA ILE A 73 -5.30 6.42 -13.81
C ILE A 73 -6.47 5.96 -12.94
N ARG A 74 -7.62 6.64 -13.03
CA ARG A 74 -8.82 6.24 -12.29
C ARG A 74 -9.28 4.84 -12.66
N ALA A 75 -9.16 4.47 -13.93
CA ALA A 75 -9.49 3.12 -14.39
C ALA A 75 -8.46 2.09 -13.91
N LEU A 76 -7.21 2.49 -13.77
CA LEU A 76 -6.12 1.60 -13.35
C LEU A 76 -6.20 1.24 -11.87
N ILE A 77 -6.56 2.17 -11.00
CA ILE A 77 -6.57 1.98 -9.54
C ILE A 77 -7.35 0.73 -9.11
N PRO A 78 -8.63 0.55 -9.52
CA PRO A 78 -9.36 -0.67 -9.15
C PRO A 78 -8.74 -1.94 -9.71
N LYS A 79 -8.10 -1.88 -10.87
CA LYS A 79 -7.41 -3.03 -11.46
C LYS A 79 -6.18 -3.43 -10.67
N LEU A 80 -5.44 -2.46 -10.13
CA LEU A 80 -4.31 -2.73 -9.23
C LEU A 80 -4.78 -3.40 -7.95
N LYS A 81 -5.87 -2.91 -7.37
CA LYS A 81 -6.47 -3.49 -6.16
C LYS A 81 -6.98 -4.90 -6.40
N GLU A 82 -7.59 -5.15 -7.55
CA GLU A 82 -8.07 -6.47 -7.93
C GLU A 82 -6.93 -7.47 -8.09
N LYS A 83 -5.84 -7.05 -8.71
CA LYS A 83 -4.64 -7.89 -8.84
C LYS A 83 -4.01 -8.19 -7.49
N ALA A 84 -3.93 -7.19 -6.61
CA ALA A 84 -3.44 -7.37 -5.24
C ALA A 84 -4.35 -8.35 -4.46
N LYS A 85 -5.64 -8.26 -4.66
CA LYS A 85 -6.61 -9.16 -4.04
C LYS A 85 -6.43 -10.60 -4.51
N ALA A 86 -6.10 -10.81 -5.78
CA ALA A 86 -5.79 -12.13 -6.30
C ALA A 86 -4.57 -12.73 -5.59
N TYR A 87 -3.53 -11.94 -5.37
CA TYR A 87 -2.36 -12.37 -4.59
C TYR A 87 -2.71 -12.65 -3.13
N GLU A 88 -3.59 -11.85 -2.54
CA GLU A 88 -4.09 -12.08 -1.18
C GLU A 88 -4.82 -13.42 -1.06
N GLU A 89 -5.66 -13.74 -2.03
CA GLU A 89 -6.38 -15.01 -2.08
C GLU A 89 -5.42 -16.20 -2.19
N LEU A 90 -4.38 -16.08 -3.01
CA LEU A 90 -3.35 -17.11 -3.10
C LEU A 90 -2.61 -17.27 -1.77
N LEU A 91 -2.29 -16.16 -1.12
CA LEU A 91 -1.63 -16.17 0.18
C LEU A 91 -2.52 -16.82 1.25
N GLU A 92 -3.83 -16.67 1.15
CA GLU A 92 -4.78 -17.23 2.10
C GLU A 92 -5.03 -18.73 1.90
N THR A 93 -5.13 -19.17 0.65
CA THR A 93 -5.64 -20.51 0.31
C THR A 93 -4.58 -21.50 -0.13
N GLU A 94 -3.49 -21.05 -0.74
CA GLU A 94 -2.50 -21.96 -1.31
C GLU A 94 -1.47 -22.43 -0.29
N GLU A 95 -0.96 -23.62 -0.54
CA GLU A 95 0.15 -24.17 0.23
C GLU A 95 1.44 -23.52 -0.30
N LEU A 96 2.09 -22.70 0.52
CA LEU A 96 3.21 -21.88 0.09
C LEU A 96 4.42 -22.09 0.98
N THR A 97 5.60 -21.98 0.36
CA THR A 97 6.84 -21.82 1.11
C THR A 97 6.88 -20.40 1.71
N VAL A 98 7.72 -20.20 2.70
CA VAL A 98 7.94 -18.88 3.30
C VAL A 98 8.35 -17.86 2.22
N ALA A 99 9.27 -18.26 1.34
CA ALA A 99 9.75 -17.39 0.25
C ALA A 99 8.64 -17.02 -0.73
N GLU A 100 7.80 -17.98 -1.11
CA GLU A 100 6.65 -17.73 -2.00
C GLU A 100 5.63 -16.81 -1.34
N ALA A 101 5.33 -17.05 -0.07
CA ALA A 101 4.38 -16.23 0.68
C ALA A 101 4.88 -14.78 0.84
N GLU A 102 6.15 -14.61 1.15
CA GLU A 102 6.76 -13.28 1.25
C GLU A 102 6.78 -12.55 -0.09
N ALA A 103 7.03 -13.28 -1.19
CA ALA A 103 6.99 -12.72 -2.53
C ALA A 103 5.59 -12.22 -2.89
N LEU A 104 4.55 -13.03 -2.62
CA LEU A 104 3.16 -12.64 -2.83
C LEU A 104 2.79 -11.41 -1.98
N TYR A 105 3.22 -11.41 -0.73
CA TYR A 105 3.00 -10.29 0.19
C TYR A 105 3.62 -9.00 -0.35
N ARG A 106 4.87 -9.04 -0.79
CA ARG A 106 5.57 -7.89 -1.34
C ARG A 106 4.92 -7.37 -2.62
N GLU A 107 4.53 -8.28 -3.51
CA GLU A 107 3.83 -7.91 -4.74
C GLU A 107 2.49 -7.24 -4.44
N ALA A 108 1.69 -7.84 -3.58
CA ALA A 108 0.38 -7.31 -3.22
C ALA A 108 0.50 -5.94 -2.53
N THR A 109 1.39 -5.81 -1.55
CA THR A 109 1.55 -4.53 -0.83
C THR A 109 2.13 -3.44 -1.72
N GLY A 110 3.02 -3.80 -2.65
CA GLY A 110 3.54 -2.86 -3.64
C GLY A 110 2.47 -2.31 -4.56
N LEU A 111 1.58 -3.18 -5.03
CA LEU A 111 0.44 -2.78 -5.87
C LEU A 111 -0.55 -1.91 -5.09
N LEU A 112 -0.83 -2.26 -3.84
CA LEU A 112 -1.73 -1.48 -2.98
C LEU A 112 -1.15 -0.09 -2.68
N ARG A 113 0.15 -0.03 -2.44
CA ARG A 113 0.82 1.26 -2.26
C ARG A 113 0.74 2.10 -3.53
N ALA A 114 0.98 1.50 -4.69
CA ALA A 114 0.88 2.21 -5.97
C ALA A 114 -0.53 2.77 -6.17
N ALA A 115 -1.56 1.96 -5.89
CA ALA A 115 -2.95 2.39 -5.99
C ALA A 115 -3.25 3.57 -5.06
N MET A 116 -2.76 3.51 -3.83
CA MET A 116 -2.92 4.57 -2.85
C MET A 116 -2.23 5.87 -3.29
N GLU A 117 -0.99 5.78 -3.74
CA GLU A 117 -0.23 6.93 -4.21
C GLU A 117 -0.85 7.57 -5.46
N LEU A 118 -1.34 6.77 -6.40
CA LEU A 118 -2.03 7.27 -7.58
C LEU A 118 -3.32 7.98 -7.22
N LYS A 119 -4.08 7.41 -6.29
CA LYS A 119 -5.30 8.03 -5.79
C LYS A 119 -5.01 9.38 -5.14
N ASP A 120 -3.98 9.45 -4.31
CA ASP A 120 -3.58 10.69 -3.66
C ASP A 120 -3.17 11.75 -4.67
N LYS A 121 -2.45 11.37 -5.72
CA LYS A 121 -2.08 12.29 -6.79
C LYS A 121 -3.28 12.82 -7.56
N LEU A 122 -4.26 11.96 -7.84
CA LEU A 122 -5.50 12.37 -8.51
C LEU A 122 -6.31 13.35 -7.66
N GLU A 123 -6.29 13.16 -6.35
CA GLU A 123 -7.00 14.03 -5.41
C GLU A 123 -6.19 15.27 -5.03
N GLY A 124 -4.97 15.42 -5.57
CA GLY A 124 -4.10 16.54 -5.29
C GLY A 124 -3.50 16.54 -3.89
N LYS A 125 -3.50 15.39 -3.22
CA LYS A 125 -3.00 15.26 -1.85
C LYS A 125 -1.49 15.04 -1.75
N GLY A 126 -0.81 14.88 -2.88
CA GLY A 126 0.62 14.63 -2.92
C GLY A 126 1.50 15.84 -3.10
N GLY A 127 0.97 17.07 -3.13
CA GLY A 127 1.71 18.31 -3.38
C GLY A 127 1.56 19.34 -2.27
N GLU A 128 1.91 20.59 -2.56
CA GLU A 128 1.80 21.71 -1.62
C GLU A 128 0.40 21.86 -1.04
N LYS A 129 -0.63 21.59 -1.83
CA LYS A 129 -2.01 21.63 -1.36
C LYS A 129 -2.26 20.64 -0.23
N SER A 130 -1.67 19.48 -0.30
CA SER A 130 -1.79 18.45 0.73
C SER A 130 -1.16 18.91 2.03
N VAL A 131 0.01 19.55 1.97
CA VAL A 131 0.70 20.12 3.13
C VAL A 131 -0.13 21.23 3.74
N ASP A 132 -0.69 22.12 2.91
CA ASP A 132 -1.53 23.22 3.38
C ASP A 132 -2.84 22.71 4.01
N GLU A 133 -3.47 21.71 3.42
CA GLU A 133 -4.66 21.06 3.99
C GLU A 133 -4.35 20.41 5.33
N PHE A 134 -3.22 19.72 5.41
CA PHE A 134 -2.77 19.08 6.65
C PHE A 134 -2.51 20.13 7.74
N LYS A 135 -1.84 21.23 7.37
CA LYS A 135 -1.61 22.34 8.28
C LYS A 135 -2.92 22.98 8.77
N ARG A 136 -3.88 23.15 7.86
CA ARG A 136 -5.21 23.65 8.22
C ARG A 136 -5.93 22.72 9.17
N MET A 137 -5.88 21.42 8.91
CA MET A 137 -6.45 20.41 9.81
C MET A 137 -5.83 20.45 11.19
N LEU A 138 -4.49 20.55 11.27
CA LEU A 138 -3.77 20.66 12.54
C LEU A 138 -4.15 21.95 13.28
N ASN A 139 -4.24 23.07 12.58
CA ASN A 139 -4.63 24.34 13.19
C ASN A 139 -6.07 24.30 13.71
N THR A 140 -6.98 23.71 12.95
CA THR A 140 -8.37 23.51 13.38
C THR A 140 -8.43 22.63 14.61
N GLN A 141 -7.66 21.55 14.64
CA GLN A 141 -7.58 20.63 15.78
C GLN A 141 -7.04 21.35 17.03
N LYS A 142 -6.00 22.16 16.87
CA LYS A 142 -5.45 22.95 17.97
C LYS A 142 -6.47 23.94 18.53
N LEU A 143 -7.22 24.62 17.68
CA LEU A 143 -8.25 25.56 18.10
C LEU A 143 -9.36 24.85 18.88
N VAL A 144 -9.79 23.69 18.40
CA VAL A 144 -10.81 22.88 19.10
C VAL A 144 -10.28 22.42 20.45
N ASP A 145 -9.05 21.94 20.53
CA ASP A 145 -8.43 21.47 21.77
C ASP A 145 -8.24 22.62 22.77
N GLU A 146 -7.82 23.80 22.30
CA GLU A 146 -7.70 24.98 23.13
C GLU A 146 -9.04 25.39 23.72
N LYS A 147 -10.08 25.40 22.89
CA LYS A 147 -11.44 25.74 23.36
C LYS A 147 -11.94 24.75 24.40
N ARG A 148 -11.71 23.46 24.18
CA ARG A 148 -12.06 22.42 25.16
C ARG A 148 -11.32 22.61 26.48
N PHE A 149 -10.04 22.96 26.39
CA PHE A 149 -9.22 23.22 27.56
C PHE A 149 -9.73 24.42 28.34
N GLN A 150 -10.05 25.53 27.67
CA GLN A 150 -10.62 26.72 28.27
C GLN A 150 -11.98 26.44 28.92
N ASP A 151 -12.84 25.69 28.25
CA ASP A 151 -14.15 25.31 28.78
C ASP A 151 -14.00 24.41 30.01
N LEU A 152 -13.02 23.54 30.04
CA LEU A 152 -12.71 22.72 31.19
C LEU A 152 -12.27 23.56 32.39
N ILE A 153 -11.39 24.53 32.16
CA ILE A 153 -10.93 25.46 33.20
C ILE A 153 -12.11 26.25 33.78
N LYS A 154 -12.99 26.75 32.92
CA LYS A 154 -14.19 27.47 33.33
C LYS A 154 -15.12 26.61 34.18
N SER A 155 -15.25 25.34 33.86
CA SER A 155 -16.11 24.42 34.61
C SER A 155 -15.55 24.07 35.99
N LEU A 156 -14.25 24.24 36.20
CA LEU A 156 -13.57 23.98 37.48
C LEU A 156 -13.62 25.15 38.44
N LYS A 157 -14.06 26.32 38.00
CA LYS A 157 -14.30 27.47 38.82
C LYS A 157 -15.77 27.49 39.26
#